data_9fe8dac30fa203927162dfd1cde80013
#
_entry.id   9fe8dac30fa203927162dfd1cde80013
#
_cell.length_a   1.000
_cell.length_b   1.000
_cell.length_c   1.000
_cell.angle_alpha   90.00
_cell.angle_beta   90.00
_cell.angle_gamma   90.00
#
_symmetry.space_group_name_H-M   'P 1'
#
loop_
_entity.id
_entity.type
_entity.pdbx_description
1 polymer ?
#
loop_
_entity_poly.entity_id
_entity_poly.type
_entity_poly.pdbx_seq_one_letter_code
_entity_poly.pdbx_strand_id
1 'polypeptide(L)'
;MFEAPIDLLSYISLYPEGWKENSYVALCGVSGQAMMKQLEQQPEVHEVFLCLDNDKAGHTACARLTEQLCEQGDWKVERLCPQNKDWNDDLRESFSQEQNQEGGMSLAL
;
A
#
# COMPACT_ATOMS: atom_id res chain seq x y z
N MET A 1 0.32 4.72 -1.46
CA MET A 1 1.12 5.05 -0.28
C MET A 1 0.95 3.98 0.79
N PHE A 2 2.01 3.60 1.45
CA PHE A 2 2.06 2.51 2.43
C PHE A 2 2.62 3.03 3.74
N GLU A 3 2.33 2.33 4.86
CA GLU A 3 2.90 2.71 6.15
C GLU A 3 4.39 2.39 6.26
N ALA A 4 4.80 1.23 5.77
CA ALA A 4 6.17 0.75 5.93
C ALA A 4 6.72 0.19 4.61
N PRO A 5 8.05 0.21 4.43
CA PRO A 5 8.67 -0.35 3.22
C PRO A 5 8.34 -1.81 2.99
N ILE A 6 8.22 -2.62 4.04
CA ILE A 6 7.88 -4.03 3.88
C ILE A 6 6.49 -4.23 3.29
N ASP A 7 5.54 -3.38 3.62
CA ASP A 7 4.19 -3.44 3.06
C ASP A 7 4.17 -3.05 1.59
N LEU A 8 4.95 -2.04 1.22
CA LEU A 8 5.11 -1.63 -0.17
C LEU A 8 5.68 -2.78 -1.00
N LEU A 9 6.74 -3.41 -0.54
CA LEU A 9 7.35 -4.54 -1.24
C LEU A 9 6.42 -5.73 -1.30
N SER A 10 5.66 -5.98 -0.25
CA SER A 10 4.67 -7.06 -0.20
C SER A 10 3.57 -6.85 -1.23
N TYR A 11 3.06 -5.63 -1.35
CA TYR A 11 2.05 -5.29 -2.34
C TYR A 11 2.57 -5.52 -3.78
N ILE A 12 3.78 -5.06 -4.07
CA ILE A 12 4.38 -5.27 -5.39
C ILE A 12 4.55 -6.76 -5.67
N SER A 13 4.93 -7.55 -4.67
CA SER A 13 5.09 -8.99 -4.80
C SER A 13 3.75 -9.70 -5.06
N LEU A 14 2.67 -9.24 -4.44
CA LEU A 14 1.32 -9.76 -4.65
C LEU A 14 0.77 -9.40 -6.03
N TYR A 15 1.06 -8.20 -6.50
CA TYR A 15 0.52 -7.64 -7.73
C TYR A 15 1.65 -7.10 -8.61
N PRO A 16 2.47 -7.99 -9.20
CA PRO A 16 3.66 -7.56 -9.93
C PRO A 16 3.40 -6.94 -11.29
N GLU A 17 2.21 -7.16 -11.86
CA GLU A 17 1.89 -6.62 -13.17
C GLU A 17 1.66 -5.10 -13.07
N GLY A 18 2.32 -4.36 -13.94
CA GLY A 18 2.15 -2.92 -14.02
C GLY A 18 2.81 -2.12 -12.89
N TRP A 19 3.61 -2.75 -12.04
CA TRP A 19 4.21 -2.03 -10.90
C TRP A 19 5.10 -0.87 -11.34
N LYS A 20 5.69 -0.93 -12.52
CA LYS A 20 6.54 0.15 -13.06
C LYS A 20 5.76 1.36 -13.54
N GLU A 21 4.45 1.23 -13.72
CA GLU A 21 3.59 2.31 -14.20
C GLU A 21 3.19 3.28 -13.09
N ASN A 22 3.42 2.90 -11.84
CA ASN A 22 3.04 3.69 -10.68
C ASN A 22 4.27 4.11 -9.89
N SER A 23 4.12 5.17 -9.12
CA SER A 23 5.11 5.58 -8.14
C SER A 23 4.67 5.12 -6.77
N TYR A 24 5.63 4.69 -5.95
CA TYR A 24 5.37 4.11 -4.64
C TYR A 24 6.11 4.88 -3.57
N VAL A 25 5.48 5.03 -2.40
CA VAL A 25 6.10 5.67 -1.26
C VAL A 25 5.67 4.97 0.02
N ALA A 26 6.62 4.74 0.91
CA ALA A 26 6.37 4.30 2.27
C ALA A 26 6.51 5.49 3.20
N LEU A 27 5.49 5.71 4.00
CA LEU A 27 5.39 6.94 4.81
C LEU A 27 6.18 6.87 6.11
N CYS A 28 6.50 5.69 6.59
CA CYS A 28 7.40 5.46 7.73
C CYS A 28 7.07 6.31 8.97
N GLY A 29 5.81 6.22 9.44
CA GLY A 29 5.38 6.96 10.64
C GLY A 29 4.89 8.36 10.37
N VAL A 30 4.34 8.57 9.34
CA VAL A 30 3.73 9.66 8.58
C VAL A 30 3.51 11.00 9.23
N SER A 31 4.09 12.02 8.63
CA SER A 31 3.47 13.33 8.62
C SER A 31 2.81 13.58 7.25
N GLY A 32 1.66 14.23 7.24
CA GLY A 32 1.02 14.65 6.00
C GLY A 32 1.90 15.60 5.18
N GLN A 33 2.85 16.26 5.82
CA GLN A 33 3.80 17.14 5.15
C GLN A 33 4.74 16.37 4.22
N ALA A 34 5.22 15.19 4.64
CA ALA A 34 6.07 14.36 3.78
C ALA A 34 5.33 13.90 2.54
N MET A 35 4.07 13.52 2.69
CA MET A 35 3.20 13.15 1.58
C MET A 35 3.04 14.30 0.59
N MET A 36 2.71 15.48 1.08
CA MET A 36 2.50 16.65 0.24
C MET A 36 3.76 17.05 -0.51
N LYS A 37 4.91 16.97 0.15
CA LYS A 37 6.19 17.27 -0.47
C LYS A 37 6.50 16.32 -1.62
N GLN A 38 6.21 15.04 -1.46
CA GLN A 38 6.38 14.06 -2.53
C GLN A 38 5.49 14.38 -3.73
N LEU A 39 4.25 14.76 -3.47
CA LEU A 39 3.31 15.09 -4.55
C LEU A 39 3.72 16.37 -5.29
N GLU A 40 4.27 17.35 -4.59
CA GLU A 40 4.80 18.57 -5.23
C GLU A 40 5.94 18.27 -6.19
N GLN A 41 6.74 17.25 -5.91
CA GLN A 41 7.85 16.84 -6.76
C GLN A 41 7.41 16.01 -7.96
N GLN A 42 6.15 15.57 -8.01
CA GLN A 42 5.62 14.73 -9.07
C GLN A 42 4.30 15.31 -9.60
N PRO A 43 4.37 16.42 -10.37
CA PRO A 43 3.17 17.11 -10.82
C PRO A 43 2.31 16.30 -11.79
N GLU A 44 2.83 15.25 -12.39
CA GLU A 44 2.09 14.35 -13.26
C GLU A 44 1.16 13.40 -12.53
N VAL A 45 1.27 13.30 -11.20
CA VAL A 45 0.42 12.43 -10.39
C VAL A 45 -0.93 13.11 -10.15
N HIS A 46 -2.01 12.45 -10.55
CA HIS A 46 -3.38 12.95 -10.38
C HIS A 46 -4.23 12.03 -9.50
N GLU A 47 -3.76 10.84 -9.23
CA GLU A 47 -4.49 9.82 -8.49
C GLU A 47 -3.62 9.25 -7.40
N VAL A 48 -4.17 9.17 -6.18
CA VAL A 48 -3.44 8.70 -4.99
C VAL A 48 -4.20 7.54 -4.39
N PHE A 49 -3.51 6.42 -4.22
CA PHE A 49 -4.04 5.25 -3.52
C PHE A 49 -3.43 5.17 -2.13
N LEU A 50 -4.28 5.17 -1.12
CA LEU A 50 -3.86 5.02 0.28
C LEU A 50 -3.97 3.56 0.66
N CYS A 51 -2.82 2.91 0.80
CA CYS A 51 -2.71 1.47 1.04
C CYS A 51 -2.17 1.21 2.45
N LEU A 52 -2.72 1.92 3.43
CA LEU A 52 -2.31 1.82 4.82
C LEU A 52 -2.89 0.57 5.48
N ASP A 53 -2.46 0.26 6.69
CA ASP A 53 -2.86 -0.94 7.41
C ASP A 53 -4.38 -1.00 7.62
N ASN A 54 -4.89 -2.22 7.67
CA ASN A 54 -6.30 -2.49 7.93
C ASN A 54 -6.52 -2.61 9.45
N ASP A 55 -6.35 -1.51 10.14
CA ASP A 55 -6.58 -1.38 11.56
C ASP A 55 -7.11 0.02 11.87
N LYS A 56 -7.44 0.25 13.14
CA LYS A 56 -7.99 1.53 13.56
C LYS A 56 -7.07 2.71 13.25
N ALA A 57 -5.79 2.56 13.51
CA ALA A 57 -4.79 3.60 13.24
C ALA A 57 -4.68 3.87 11.74
N GLY A 58 -4.66 2.83 10.91
CA GLY A 58 -4.62 2.96 9.46
C GLY A 58 -5.87 3.65 8.91
N HIS A 59 -7.04 3.29 9.40
CA HIS A 59 -8.29 3.93 8.98
C HIS A 59 -8.33 5.42 9.36
N THR A 60 -7.90 5.75 10.57
CA THR A 60 -7.84 7.13 11.04
C THR A 60 -6.84 7.94 10.20
N ALA A 61 -5.69 7.37 9.92
CA ALA A 61 -4.68 8.02 9.09
C ALA A 61 -5.19 8.25 7.67
N CYS A 62 -5.87 7.27 7.09
CA CYS A 62 -6.46 7.41 5.74
C CYS A 62 -7.48 8.54 5.69
N ALA A 63 -8.35 8.64 6.67
CA ALA A 63 -9.34 9.71 6.73
C ALA A 63 -8.67 11.08 6.80
N ARG A 64 -7.66 11.23 7.64
CA ARG A 64 -6.91 12.47 7.79
C ARG A 64 -6.16 12.86 6.52
N LEU A 65 -5.48 11.90 5.89
CA LEU A 65 -4.72 12.16 4.68
C LEU A 65 -5.63 12.47 3.49
N THR A 66 -6.78 11.79 3.39
CA THR A 66 -7.76 12.06 2.35
C THR A 66 -8.28 13.50 2.47
N GLU A 67 -8.62 13.93 3.67
CA GLU A 67 -9.08 15.29 3.92
C GLU A 67 -8.01 16.31 3.54
N GLN A 68 -6.77 16.07 3.93
CA GLN A 68 -5.65 16.94 3.60
C GLN A 68 -5.42 17.05 2.09
N LEU A 69 -5.48 15.93 1.38
CA LEU A 69 -5.33 15.92 -0.08
C LEU A 69 -6.46 16.69 -0.77
N CYS A 70 -7.69 16.49 -0.32
CA CYS A 70 -8.84 17.19 -0.90
C CYS A 70 -8.79 18.70 -0.67
N GLU A 71 -8.23 19.14 0.44
CA GLU A 71 -8.08 20.57 0.73
C GLU A 71 -6.99 21.25 -0.10
N GLN A 72 -5.93 20.52 -0.46
CA GLN A 72 -4.75 21.11 -1.07
C GLN A 72 -4.64 20.90 -2.58
N GLY A 73 -5.51 20.09 -3.19
CA GLY A 73 -5.44 19.86 -4.62
C GLY A 73 -6.59 19.02 -5.13
N ASP A 74 -6.54 18.72 -6.43
CA ASP A 74 -7.59 18.02 -7.15
C ASP A 74 -7.23 16.54 -7.40
N TRP A 75 -6.54 15.91 -6.46
CA TRP A 75 -6.22 14.50 -6.60
C TRP A 75 -7.45 13.63 -6.42
N LYS A 76 -7.54 12.59 -7.22
CA LYS A 76 -8.48 11.50 -6.98
C LYS A 76 -7.87 10.58 -5.94
N VAL A 77 -8.53 10.38 -4.81
CA VAL A 77 -8.02 9.60 -3.69
C VAL A 77 -8.87 8.36 -3.50
N GLU A 78 -8.22 7.20 -3.46
CA GLU A 78 -8.87 5.92 -3.20
C GLU A 78 -8.15 5.17 -2.08
N ARG A 79 -8.91 4.39 -1.32
CA ARG A 79 -8.41 3.53 -0.25
C ARG A 79 -8.31 2.10 -0.76
N LEU A 80 -7.10 1.52 -0.70
CA LEU A 80 -6.90 0.09 -0.91
C LEU A 80 -6.55 -0.55 0.43
N CYS A 81 -7.37 -1.49 0.88
CA CYS A 81 -7.19 -2.15 2.16
C CYS A 81 -6.65 -3.56 1.97
N PRO A 82 -5.65 -3.99 2.74
CA PRO A 82 -5.29 -5.40 2.76
C PRO A 82 -6.41 -6.22 3.39
N GLN A 83 -6.47 -7.50 3.12
CA GLN A 83 -7.47 -8.40 3.72
C GLN A 83 -7.15 -8.70 5.17
N ASN A 84 -5.88 -8.85 5.49
CA ASN A 84 -5.38 -9.01 6.85
C ASN A 84 -5.07 -7.62 7.43
N LYS A 85 -4.25 -7.55 8.47
CA LYS A 85 -3.89 -6.29 9.09
C LYS A 85 -3.04 -5.42 8.16
N ASP A 86 -2.11 -6.04 7.44
CA ASP A 86 -1.20 -5.33 6.54
C ASP A 86 -0.89 -6.18 5.30
N TRP A 87 -0.22 -5.57 4.33
CA TRP A 87 0.10 -6.22 3.06
C TRP A 87 1.11 -7.35 3.23
N ASN A 88 2.00 -7.26 4.20
CA ASN A 88 2.94 -8.33 4.49
C ASN A 88 2.23 -9.60 4.97
N ASP A 89 1.20 -9.46 5.80
CA ASP A 89 0.38 -10.59 6.23
C ASP A 89 -0.39 -11.21 5.06
N ASP A 90 -0.89 -10.39 4.14
CA ASP A 90 -1.54 -10.88 2.92
C ASP A 90 -0.58 -11.71 2.07
N LEU A 91 0.65 -11.25 1.92
CA LEU A 91 1.67 -11.98 1.17
C LEU A 91 2.02 -13.31 1.85
N ARG A 92 2.18 -13.31 3.14
CA ARG A 92 2.47 -14.53 3.91
C ARG A 92 1.35 -15.55 3.79
N GLU A 93 0.10 -15.09 3.86
CA GLU A 93 -1.06 -15.96 3.66
C GLU A 93 -1.09 -16.55 2.25
N SER A 94 -0.75 -15.76 1.24
CA SER A 94 -0.66 -16.22 -0.15
C SER A 94 0.34 -17.38 -0.29
N PHE A 95 1.50 -17.27 0.33
CA PHE A 95 2.49 -18.35 0.30
C PHE A 95 1.99 -19.61 1.03
N SER A 96 1.32 -19.44 2.14
CA SER A 96 0.75 -20.57 2.88
C SER A 96 -0.31 -21.31 2.06
N GLN A 97 -1.17 -20.57 1.37
CA GLN A 97 -2.20 -21.15 0.51
C GLN A 97 -1.59 -21.91 -0.66
N GLU A 98 -0.56 -21.36 -1.29
CA GLU A 98 0.15 -22.06 -2.36
C GLU A 98 0.75 -23.38 -1.89
N GLN A 99 1.39 -23.38 -0.74
CA GLN A 99 1.97 -24.59 -0.16
C GLN A 99 0.89 -25.64 0.14
N ASN A 100 -0.25 -25.21 0.66
CA ASN A 100 -1.35 -26.10 0.95
C ASN A 100 -1.98 -26.69 -0.31
N GLN A 101 -2.10 -25.89 -1.36
CA GLN A 101 -2.67 -26.35 -2.65
C GLN A 101 -1.76 -27.32 -3.37
N GLU A 102 -0.47 -27.12 -3.31
CA GLU A 102 0.51 -27.95 -3.98
C GLU A 102 0.82 -29.23 -3.22
N GLY A 103 0.41 -29.32 -1.96
CA GLY A 103 0.64 -30.49 -1.15
C GLY A 103 2.11 -30.85 -1.05
N GLY A 104 2.44 -32.11 -1.36
CA GLY A 104 3.80 -32.60 -1.30
C GLY A 104 4.76 -31.99 -2.30
N MET A 105 4.27 -31.26 -3.27
CA MET A 105 5.13 -30.66 -4.30
C MET A 105 6.10 -29.64 -3.75
N SER A 106 5.72 -28.96 -2.71
CA SER A 106 6.60 -28.00 -2.05
C SER A 106 7.87 -28.64 -1.52
N LEU A 107 7.84 -29.93 -1.29
CA LEU A 107 9.00 -30.67 -0.79
C LEU A 107 10.02 -30.97 -1.87
N ALA A 108 9.65 -30.80 -3.12
CA ALA A 108 10.58 -31.00 -4.23
C ALA A 108 11.67 -29.91 -4.26
N LEU A 109 11.47 -28.91 -3.53
CA LEU A 109 12.46 -27.87 -3.37
C LEU A 109 13.66 -28.35 -2.58
#